data_660097505a9cb93df9a337d8eb7be85a
#
_entry.id   660097505a9cb93df9a337d8eb7be85a
#
_cell.length_a   1.000
_cell.length_b   1.000
_cell.length_c   1.000
_cell.angle_alpha   90.00
_cell.angle_beta   90.00
_cell.angle_gamma   90.00
#
_symmetry.space_group_name_H-M   'P 1'
#
loop_
_entity.id
_entity.type
_entity.pdbx_description
1 polymer ?
#
loop_
_entity_poly.entity_id
_entity_poly.type
_entity_poly.pdbx_seq_one_letter_code
_entity_poly.pdbx_strand_id
1 'polypeptide(L)'
;VALYRKYRPATFAEVVGQEHVTEPLSTALDTGRINHAYLFSGPRGCGKTSSARILARSLNCEQGPTASPCGRCESCEALAPGGPGNLDVIELDAASHGGVDDTRELRDRAFYAPATSRYRVFIVDEAHMVTTAGFNALLKIVEEPPAHLIFIFATTEPDKVLPTIRSRTHHYPFRLLPPATMRGLLGRICEQEHVAVEEAVYPLVIRAGGGSPRDSLSVLDQLLAGAGEEGVTYRRAVSLLGVTDVALIDDAVTALAGNDGAALFGTIDRVMEAGHDPRRFAVDLLERFRDLILLQAVPDAVERGLVAGPGDVLDRMREQADSIGPAGLTRFAELLHEGLGEMRGATAPRLLLEVVCARMLLPAVSDSEAATLQRLERLERSVASGGALAAVPVPAGPAVESAAAPVARPSAGDLSRRRGAEVLAAVRQSKGKDAAPGPASSGAGPVSSPVRDLPVTGDPAVKGDPAGKGDPAGAGAAALPPPVKHDPLTHDPHDSTTGGTGDARPDDPAVDTGGSAPSGGDEHMRDSAAQAASTGGVPAAPRDGQPAGA
;
A
#
# COMPACT_ATOMS: atom_id res chain seq x y z
N VAL A 1 21.05 -8.10 9.80
CA VAL A 1 20.53 -6.83 9.21
C VAL A 1 19.26 -7.17 8.47
N ALA A 2 18.17 -6.43 8.70
CA ALA A 2 16.88 -6.70 8.06
C ALA A 2 17.00 -6.70 6.52
N LEU A 3 16.30 -7.64 5.86
CA LEU A 3 16.39 -7.86 4.41
C LEU A 3 16.12 -6.57 3.60
N TYR A 4 15.10 -5.79 3.97
CA TYR A 4 14.78 -4.53 3.28
C TYR A 4 15.89 -3.47 3.38
N ARG A 5 16.84 -3.61 4.34
CA ARG A 5 18.03 -2.77 4.44
C ARG A 5 19.20 -3.37 3.66
N LYS A 6 19.40 -4.70 3.78
CA LYS A 6 20.47 -5.44 3.10
C LYS A 6 20.33 -5.36 1.58
N TYR A 7 19.09 -5.50 1.08
CA TYR A 7 18.74 -5.48 -0.36
C TYR A 7 18.21 -4.13 -0.84
N ARG A 8 18.58 -3.05 -0.15
CA ARG A 8 18.24 -1.71 -0.62
C ARG A 8 19.05 -1.41 -1.88
N PRO A 9 18.40 -1.02 -3.01
CA PRO A 9 19.11 -0.76 -4.25
C PRO A 9 20.10 0.40 -4.10
N ALA A 10 21.27 0.25 -4.69
CA ALA A 10 22.36 1.23 -4.71
C ALA A 10 22.42 2.02 -6.02
N THR A 11 21.82 1.50 -7.09
CA THR A 11 21.78 2.10 -8.43
C THR A 11 20.36 2.01 -9.01
N PHE A 12 20.04 2.83 -10.05
CA PHE A 12 18.76 2.74 -10.73
C PHE A 12 18.55 1.40 -11.43
N ALA A 13 19.62 0.75 -11.90
CA ALA A 13 19.56 -0.58 -12.52
C ALA A 13 19.12 -1.69 -11.56
N GLU A 14 19.31 -1.49 -10.25
CA GLU A 14 18.89 -2.44 -9.22
C GLU A 14 17.44 -2.21 -8.74
N VAL A 15 16.82 -1.10 -9.13
CA VAL A 15 15.43 -0.79 -8.77
C VAL A 15 14.49 -1.61 -9.64
N VAL A 16 13.72 -2.49 -9.02
CA VAL A 16 12.83 -3.43 -9.72
C VAL A 16 11.44 -2.83 -9.86
N GLY A 17 10.84 -2.95 -11.06
CA GLY A 17 9.44 -2.65 -11.34
C GLY A 17 9.09 -1.16 -11.35
N GLN A 18 10.09 -0.27 -11.48
CA GLN A 18 9.92 1.18 -11.59
C GLN A 18 10.58 1.74 -12.86
N GLU A 19 10.64 0.96 -13.93
CA GLU A 19 11.33 1.30 -15.17
C GLU A 19 10.82 2.64 -15.74
N HIS A 20 9.51 2.89 -15.65
CA HIS A 20 8.87 4.15 -16.05
C HIS A 20 9.37 5.40 -15.28
N VAL A 21 10.08 5.22 -14.16
CA VAL A 21 10.74 6.27 -13.37
C VAL A 21 12.25 6.24 -13.60
N THR A 22 12.87 5.06 -13.51
CA THR A 22 14.33 4.92 -13.55
C THR A 22 14.93 5.19 -14.93
N GLU A 23 14.26 4.81 -16.01
CA GLU A 23 14.74 5.08 -17.39
C GLU A 23 14.77 6.58 -17.73
N PRO A 24 13.68 7.37 -17.49
CA PRO A 24 13.73 8.80 -17.73
C PRO A 24 14.75 9.54 -16.85
N LEU A 25 14.91 9.13 -15.57
CA LEU A 25 15.91 9.71 -14.67
C LEU A 25 17.32 9.40 -15.14
N SER A 26 17.60 8.17 -15.56
CA SER A 26 18.89 7.76 -16.11
C SER A 26 19.23 8.54 -17.38
N THR A 27 18.27 8.68 -18.29
CA THR A 27 18.43 9.47 -19.51
C THR A 27 18.71 10.95 -19.19
N ALA A 28 18.00 11.52 -18.20
CA ALA A 28 18.21 12.92 -17.79
C ALA A 28 19.62 13.13 -17.21
N LEU A 29 20.11 12.17 -16.41
CA LEU A 29 21.46 12.20 -15.85
C LEU A 29 22.53 12.13 -16.95
N ASP A 30 22.42 11.18 -17.88
CA ASP A 30 23.42 10.95 -18.94
C ASP A 30 23.44 12.08 -19.98
N THR A 31 22.29 12.75 -20.18
CA THR A 31 22.19 13.92 -21.08
C THR A 31 22.44 15.25 -20.41
N GLY A 32 22.69 15.26 -19.09
CA GLY A 32 22.90 16.48 -18.30
C GLY A 32 21.66 17.37 -18.15
N ARG A 33 20.45 16.84 -18.41
CA ARG A 33 19.17 17.57 -18.27
C ARG A 33 18.64 17.46 -16.84
N ILE A 34 19.37 18.04 -15.90
CA ILE A 34 19.07 17.98 -14.48
C ILE A 34 18.14 19.11 -14.08
N ASN A 35 17.04 18.77 -13.39
CA ASN A 35 16.15 19.76 -12.82
C ASN A 35 16.55 20.10 -11.39
N HIS A 36 16.18 21.29 -10.93
CA HIS A 36 16.45 21.75 -9.56
C HIS A 36 15.48 21.15 -8.52
N ALA A 37 14.33 20.60 -8.94
CA ALA A 37 13.35 20.05 -8.03
C ALA A 37 12.62 18.83 -8.62
N TYR A 38 12.55 17.78 -7.83
CA TYR A 38 11.90 16.50 -8.14
C TYR A 38 10.81 16.21 -7.12
N LEU A 39 9.72 15.59 -7.56
CA LEU A 39 8.65 15.08 -6.69
C LEU A 39 8.47 13.59 -6.95
N PHE A 40 8.83 12.77 -6.00
CA PHE A 40 8.62 11.32 -6.01
C PHE A 40 7.36 10.99 -5.21
N SER A 41 6.30 10.60 -5.89
CA SER A 41 5.03 10.25 -5.26
C SER A 41 4.74 8.76 -5.36
N GLY A 42 3.84 8.26 -4.53
CA GLY A 42 3.35 6.88 -4.61
C GLY A 42 3.27 6.20 -3.25
N PRO A 43 2.77 4.95 -3.21
CA PRO A 43 2.52 4.21 -1.98
C PRO A 43 3.77 4.05 -1.11
N ARG A 44 3.55 3.75 0.19
CA ARG A 44 4.64 3.47 1.11
C ARG A 44 5.45 2.26 0.65
N GLY A 45 6.77 2.31 0.85
CA GLY A 45 7.67 1.17 0.63
C GLY A 45 7.99 0.83 -0.83
N CYS A 46 7.50 1.60 -1.83
CA CYS A 46 7.75 1.37 -3.26
C CYS A 46 9.11 1.87 -3.77
N GLY A 47 9.97 2.45 -2.90
CA GLY A 47 11.34 2.81 -3.25
C GLY A 47 11.63 4.31 -3.41
N LYS A 48 10.69 5.24 -3.13
CA LYS A 48 10.85 6.69 -3.28
C LYS A 48 12.13 7.24 -2.63
N THR A 49 12.29 7.02 -1.33
CA THR A 49 13.45 7.49 -0.56
C THR A 49 14.77 6.81 -1.02
N SER A 50 14.70 5.53 -1.42
CA SER A 50 15.86 4.85 -2.00
C SER A 50 16.28 5.48 -3.31
N SER A 51 15.33 5.74 -4.20
CA SER A 51 15.60 6.40 -5.49
C SER A 51 16.07 7.85 -5.32
N ALA A 52 15.59 8.57 -4.29
CA ALA A 52 16.08 9.89 -3.95
C ALA A 52 17.57 9.86 -3.57
N ARG A 53 17.98 8.90 -2.76
CA ARG A 53 19.41 8.69 -2.42
C ARG A 53 20.25 8.26 -3.62
N ILE A 54 19.71 7.38 -4.49
CA ILE A 54 20.37 6.98 -5.73
C ILE A 54 20.57 8.21 -6.63
N LEU A 55 19.54 9.05 -6.78
CA LEU A 55 19.65 10.28 -7.57
C LEU A 55 20.73 11.22 -7.00
N ALA A 56 20.75 11.44 -5.68
CA ALA A 56 21.78 12.24 -5.03
C ALA A 56 23.19 11.67 -5.24
N ARG A 57 23.33 10.34 -5.14
CA ARG A 57 24.58 9.62 -5.41
C ARG A 57 25.04 9.77 -6.86
N SER A 58 24.12 9.67 -7.81
CA SER A 58 24.38 9.84 -9.25
C SER A 58 24.79 11.26 -9.60
N LEU A 59 24.15 12.26 -8.99
CA LEU A 59 24.46 13.67 -9.16
C LEU A 59 25.85 14.05 -8.63
N ASN A 60 26.21 13.53 -7.46
CA ASN A 60 27.43 13.87 -6.73
C ASN A 60 28.59 12.88 -6.93
N CYS A 61 28.44 11.89 -7.79
CA CYS A 61 29.56 11.04 -8.19
C CYS A 61 30.66 11.88 -8.84
N GLU A 62 31.93 11.62 -8.54
CA GLU A 62 33.07 12.31 -9.16
C GLU A 62 33.03 12.21 -10.69
N GLN A 63 32.58 11.06 -11.23
CA GLN A 63 32.43 10.81 -12.67
C GLN A 63 31.10 11.30 -13.24
N GLY A 64 30.21 11.88 -12.39
CA GLY A 64 28.87 12.27 -12.80
C GLY A 64 28.69 13.74 -13.10
N PRO A 65 27.45 14.15 -13.31
CA PRO A 65 26.19 13.37 -13.18
C PRO A 65 26.13 12.17 -14.14
N THR A 66 25.69 11.02 -13.65
CA THR A 66 25.64 9.77 -14.42
C THR A 66 24.57 8.83 -13.90
N ALA A 67 23.96 8.04 -14.79
CA ALA A 67 23.05 6.97 -14.39
C ALA A 67 23.77 5.81 -13.67
N SER A 68 25.09 5.67 -13.89
CA SER A 68 25.92 4.59 -13.34
C SER A 68 27.02 5.16 -12.44
N PRO A 69 26.70 5.51 -11.17
CA PRO A 69 27.69 6.04 -10.24
C PRO A 69 28.82 5.04 -9.99
N CYS A 70 30.06 5.53 -9.90
CA CYS A 70 31.28 4.70 -9.90
C CYS A 70 31.38 3.73 -8.69
N GLY A 71 30.66 3.98 -7.62
CA GLY A 71 30.60 3.12 -6.41
C GLY A 71 31.81 3.20 -5.48
N ARG A 72 32.92 3.87 -5.88
CA ARG A 72 34.21 3.86 -5.19
C ARG A 72 34.73 5.25 -4.78
N CYS A 73 34.13 6.33 -5.23
CA CYS A 73 34.51 7.67 -4.75
C CYS A 73 33.85 7.96 -3.39
N GLU A 74 34.39 8.92 -2.67
CA GLU A 74 33.94 9.28 -1.34
C GLU A 74 32.42 9.54 -1.28
N SER A 75 31.88 10.30 -2.23
CA SER A 75 30.45 10.57 -2.31
C SER A 75 29.63 9.30 -2.58
N CYS A 76 30.11 8.39 -3.44
CA CYS A 76 29.43 7.13 -3.72
C CYS A 76 29.43 6.16 -2.53
N GLU A 77 30.50 6.10 -1.79
CA GLU A 77 30.61 5.27 -0.58
C GLU A 77 29.75 5.85 0.55
N ALA A 78 29.81 7.17 0.76
CA ALA A 78 29.02 7.84 1.77
C ALA A 78 27.52 7.71 1.57
N LEU A 79 27.04 7.72 0.32
CA LEU A 79 25.63 7.61 -0.05
C LEU A 79 25.19 6.17 -0.40
N ALA A 80 26.07 5.19 -0.26
CA ALA A 80 25.71 3.77 -0.43
C ALA A 80 24.67 3.34 0.61
N PRO A 81 23.93 2.23 0.37
CA PRO A 81 23.09 1.63 1.39
C PRO A 81 23.90 1.30 2.65
N GLY A 82 23.54 1.90 3.79
CA GLY A 82 24.29 1.76 5.04
C GLY A 82 25.52 2.66 5.18
N GLY A 83 25.81 3.52 4.21
CA GLY A 83 26.89 4.50 4.29
C GLY A 83 26.61 5.59 5.34
N PRO A 84 27.68 6.31 5.78
CA PRO A 84 27.59 7.32 6.85
C PRO A 84 26.80 8.57 6.49
N GLY A 85 26.48 8.76 5.21
CA GLY A 85 25.89 10.00 4.70
C GLY A 85 26.92 11.01 4.21
N ASN A 86 26.46 12.07 3.55
CA ASN A 86 27.30 13.11 2.98
C ASN A 86 26.81 14.48 3.49
N LEU A 87 27.72 15.40 3.82
CA LEU A 87 27.42 16.74 4.34
C LEU A 87 26.60 17.58 3.36
N ASP A 88 26.73 17.32 2.08
CA ASP A 88 26.03 18.04 1.02
C ASP A 88 24.71 17.38 0.61
N VAL A 89 24.37 16.22 1.19
CA VAL A 89 23.08 15.54 1.00
C VAL A 89 22.36 15.46 2.33
N ILE A 90 21.41 16.35 2.52
CA ILE A 90 20.65 16.49 3.75
C ILE A 90 19.30 15.82 3.57
N GLU A 91 19.04 14.80 4.37
CA GLU A 91 17.76 14.08 4.42
C GLU A 91 16.95 14.54 5.61
N LEU A 92 15.78 15.09 5.35
CA LEU A 92 14.83 15.58 6.34
C LEU A 92 13.58 14.71 6.29
N ASP A 93 13.23 14.08 7.41
CA ASP A 93 11.93 13.46 7.60
C ASP A 93 10.93 14.52 8.06
N ALA A 94 10.02 14.91 7.17
CA ALA A 94 9.03 15.94 7.48
C ALA A 94 7.98 15.49 8.51
N ALA A 95 7.86 14.20 8.80
CA ALA A 95 7.01 13.73 9.89
C ALA A 95 7.56 14.14 11.27
N SER A 96 8.89 14.22 11.39
CA SER A 96 9.58 14.63 12.61
C SER A 96 9.99 16.12 12.59
N HIS A 97 10.26 16.67 11.41
CA HIS A 97 10.86 17.99 11.18
C HIS A 97 10.15 18.79 10.08
N GLY A 98 8.81 18.78 10.07
CA GLY A 98 7.98 19.47 9.06
C GLY A 98 7.54 20.88 9.47
N GLY A 99 8.05 21.40 10.56
CA GLY A 99 7.71 22.71 11.11
C GLY A 99 8.23 23.89 10.28
N VAL A 100 7.75 25.10 10.61
CA VAL A 100 8.17 26.32 9.94
C VAL A 100 9.65 26.63 10.23
N ASP A 101 10.09 26.33 11.45
CA ASP A 101 11.46 26.65 11.86
C ASP A 101 12.47 25.69 11.23
N ASP A 102 12.14 24.40 11.15
CA ASP A 102 12.95 23.40 10.43
C ASP A 102 13.11 23.77 8.94
N THR A 103 12.02 24.20 8.31
CA THR A 103 12.04 24.60 6.89
C THR A 103 12.75 25.94 6.66
N ARG A 104 12.73 26.85 7.63
CA ARG A 104 13.54 28.09 7.59
C ARG A 104 15.04 27.77 7.70
N GLU A 105 15.41 26.89 8.62
CA GLU A 105 16.79 26.43 8.76
C GLU A 105 17.27 25.75 7.47
N LEU A 106 16.44 24.88 6.86
CA LEU A 106 16.73 24.27 5.58
C LEU A 106 16.92 25.31 4.47
N ARG A 107 16.03 26.31 4.39
CA ARG A 107 16.16 27.43 3.44
C ARG A 107 17.48 28.19 3.64
N ASP A 108 17.84 28.51 4.89
CA ASP A 108 19.04 29.29 5.18
C ASP A 108 20.30 28.48 4.80
N ARG A 109 20.32 27.18 5.05
CA ARG A 109 21.39 26.28 4.62
C ARG A 109 21.48 26.12 3.09
N ALA A 110 20.41 26.34 2.37
CA ALA A 110 20.34 26.15 0.91
C ALA A 110 21.15 27.19 0.11
N PHE A 111 21.42 28.37 0.70
CA PHE A 111 22.24 29.42 0.07
C PHE A 111 23.74 29.13 0.13
N TYR A 112 24.19 28.25 1.03
CA TYR A 112 25.60 27.90 1.12
C TYR A 112 25.99 26.94 0.00
N ALA A 113 27.13 27.18 -0.62
CA ALA A 113 27.71 26.27 -1.59
C ALA A 113 27.96 24.88 -0.95
N PRO A 114 27.93 23.80 -1.73
CA PRO A 114 28.33 22.48 -1.23
C PRO A 114 29.79 22.49 -0.77
N ALA A 115 30.09 21.69 0.26
CA ALA A 115 31.41 21.65 0.86
C ALA A 115 32.42 20.87 0.00
N THR A 116 32.02 19.71 -0.50
CA THR A 116 32.88 18.77 -1.24
C THR A 116 32.23 18.27 -2.53
N SER A 117 30.91 18.27 -2.59
CA SER A 117 30.14 17.69 -3.69
C SER A 117 29.84 18.72 -4.79
N ARG A 118 29.33 18.23 -5.94
CA ARG A 118 28.89 19.11 -7.04
C ARG A 118 27.60 19.85 -6.73
N TYR A 119 26.65 19.15 -6.11
CA TYR A 119 25.34 19.67 -5.74
C TYR A 119 25.09 19.55 -4.24
N ARG A 120 24.40 20.54 -3.70
CA ARG A 120 23.73 20.43 -2.41
C ARG A 120 22.34 19.88 -2.66
N VAL A 121 22.06 18.71 -2.08
CA VAL A 121 20.79 17.99 -2.31
C VAL A 121 20.01 17.94 -1.00
N PHE A 122 18.77 18.39 -1.05
CA PHE A 122 17.81 18.24 0.04
C PHE A 122 16.79 17.17 -0.31
N ILE A 123 16.77 16.09 0.44
CA ILE A 123 15.76 15.04 0.37
C ILE A 123 14.76 15.30 1.49
N VAL A 124 13.53 15.68 1.13
CA VAL A 124 12.43 15.91 2.06
C VAL A 124 11.50 14.71 1.96
N ASP A 125 11.66 13.79 2.91
CA ASP A 125 10.80 12.59 2.98
C ASP A 125 9.49 12.89 3.70
N GLU A 126 8.43 12.17 3.35
CA GLU A 126 7.03 12.40 3.77
C GLU A 126 6.62 13.88 3.64
N ALA A 127 6.97 14.48 2.49
CA ALA A 127 6.80 15.92 2.23
C ALA A 127 5.37 16.43 2.45
N HIS A 128 4.35 15.57 2.42
CA HIS A 128 2.96 15.92 2.75
C HIS A 128 2.77 16.34 4.23
N MET A 129 3.75 16.05 5.10
CA MET A 129 3.76 16.47 6.51
C MET A 129 4.31 17.88 6.71
N VAL A 130 4.95 18.48 5.70
CA VAL A 130 5.39 19.87 5.75
C VAL A 130 4.18 20.79 5.86
N THR A 131 4.18 21.68 6.84
CA THR A 131 3.09 22.64 7.03
C THR A 131 3.01 23.62 5.86
N THR A 132 1.81 24.18 5.62
CA THR A 132 1.63 25.21 4.58
C THR A 132 2.59 26.39 4.77
N ALA A 133 2.81 26.82 6.02
CA ALA A 133 3.75 27.88 6.33
C ALA A 133 5.21 27.47 6.08
N GLY A 134 5.55 26.19 6.31
CA GLY A 134 6.84 25.62 5.97
C GLY A 134 7.09 25.62 4.46
N PHE A 135 6.14 25.15 3.67
CA PHE A 135 6.24 25.23 2.20
C PHE A 135 6.37 26.67 1.70
N ASN A 136 5.62 27.61 2.27
CA ASN A 136 5.73 29.02 1.89
C ASN A 136 7.13 29.59 2.20
N ALA A 137 7.82 29.12 3.24
CA ALA A 137 9.19 29.51 3.52
C ALA A 137 10.18 28.99 2.45
N LEU A 138 9.88 27.84 1.82
CA LEU A 138 10.69 27.24 0.75
C LEU A 138 10.37 27.77 -0.65
N LEU A 139 9.18 28.38 -0.86
CA LEU A 139 8.70 28.76 -2.19
C LEU A 139 9.73 29.58 -2.97
N LYS A 140 10.27 30.64 -2.36
CA LYS A 140 11.20 31.55 -3.04
C LYS A 140 12.45 30.83 -3.54
N ILE A 141 12.98 29.87 -2.77
CA ILE A 141 14.19 29.15 -3.15
C ILE A 141 13.91 28.00 -4.13
N VAL A 142 12.69 27.49 -4.16
CA VAL A 142 12.25 26.53 -5.18
C VAL A 142 11.91 27.24 -6.51
N GLU A 143 11.48 28.51 -6.45
CA GLU A 143 11.23 29.34 -7.63
C GLU A 143 12.51 29.85 -8.29
N GLU A 144 13.45 30.34 -7.47
CA GLU A 144 14.73 30.91 -7.90
C GLU A 144 15.89 30.20 -7.18
N PRO A 145 16.16 28.93 -7.50
CA PRO A 145 17.18 28.15 -6.81
C PRO A 145 18.59 28.57 -7.23
N PRO A 146 19.58 28.55 -6.32
CA PRO A 146 20.99 28.58 -6.68
C PRO A 146 21.34 27.40 -7.62
N ALA A 147 22.25 27.58 -8.54
CA ALA A 147 22.62 26.60 -9.56
C ALA A 147 23.13 25.26 -8.97
N HIS A 148 23.63 25.28 -7.74
CA HIS A 148 24.14 24.10 -7.03
C HIS A 148 23.10 23.37 -6.20
N LEU A 149 21.86 23.85 -6.14
CA LEU A 149 20.83 23.33 -5.24
C LEU A 149 19.85 22.41 -5.97
N ILE A 150 19.58 21.26 -5.36
CA ILE A 150 18.57 20.30 -5.85
C ILE A 150 17.66 19.88 -4.69
N PHE A 151 16.35 19.94 -4.92
CA PHE A 151 15.32 19.42 -4.04
C PHE A 151 14.78 18.08 -4.57
N ILE A 152 14.59 17.12 -3.66
CA ILE A 152 13.90 15.86 -3.94
C ILE A 152 12.83 15.67 -2.86
N PHE A 153 11.58 15.95 -3.21
CA PHE A 153 10.44 15.73 -2.33
C PHE A 153 9.93 14.31 -2.53
N ALA A 154 9.79 13.54 -1.46
CA ALA A 154 9.18 12.21 -1.49
C ALA A 154 7.88 12.24 -0.67
N THR A 155 6.79 11.69 -1.21
CA THR A 155 5.49 11.75 -0.55
C THR A 155 4.61 10.54 -0.89
N THR A 156 3.77 10.12 0.06
CA THR A 156 2.69 9.18 -0.18
C THR A 156 1.41 9.87 -0.65
N GLU A 157 1.27 11.19 -0.40
CA GLU A 157 0.07 11.96 -0.68
C GLU A 157 0.42 13.23 -1.49
N PRO A 158 0.57 13.12 -2.81
CA PRO A 158 0.99 14.25 -3.65
C PRO A 158 0.00 15.42 -3.64
N ASP A 159 -1.28 15.16 -3.38
CA ASP A 159 -2.33 16.19 -3.35
C ASP A 159 -2.23 17.09 -2.12
N LYS A 160 -1.59 16.64 -1.05
CA LYS A 160 -1.29 17.46 0.13
C LYS A 160 -0.07 18.37 -0.05
N VAL A 161 0.78 18.12 -1.05
CA VAL A 161 1.89 19.02 -1.39
C VAL A 161 1.31 20.26 -2.09
N LEU A 162 1.74 21.45 -1.66
CA LEU A 162 1.23 22.71 -2.22
C LEU A 162 1.30 22.72 -3.75
N PRO A 163 0.22 23.10 -4.45
CA PRO A 163 0.21 23.19 -5.91
C PRO A 163 1.32 24.06 -6.50
N THR A 164 1.71 25.11 -5.77
CA THR A 164 2.81 26.02 -6.15
C THR A 164 4.17 25.34 -6.16
N ILE A 165 4.44 24.42 -5.24
CA ILE A 165 5.64 23.57 -5.23
C ILE A 165 5.54 22.52 -6.33
N ARG A 166 4.41 21.81 -6.39
CA ARG A 166 4.19 20.72 -7.34
C ARG A 166 4.33 21.16 -8.81
N SER A 167 3.88 22.37 -9.16
CA SER A 167 4.01 22.92 -10.51
C SER A 167 5.45 23.24 -10.94
N ARG A 168 6.39 23.27 -10.00
CA ARG A 168 7.83 23.57 -10.24
C ARG A 168 8.72 22.35 -10.11
N THR A 169 8.14 21.19 -9.85
CA THR A 169 8.85 19.92 -9.69
C THR A 169 8.65 19.01 -10.90
N HIS A 170 9.66 18.25 -11.26
CA HIS A 170 9.50 17.09 -12.14
C HIS A 170 8.89 15.94 -11.34
N HIS A 171 7.68 15.53 -11.70
CA HIS A 171 6.89 14.57 -10.96
C HIS A 171 7.08 13.14 -11.51
N TYR A 172 7.48 12.22 -10.64
CA TYR A 172 7.71 10.80 -10.93
C TYR A 172 6.84 9.94 -10.00
N PRO A 173 5.76 9.31 -10.52
CA PRO A 173 4.87 8.46 -9.73
C PRO A 173 5.41 7.03 -9.62
N PHE A 174 5.76 6.61 -8.42
CA PHE A 174 6.12 5.23 -8.10
C PHE A 174 4.87 4.38 -7.91
N ARG A 175 4.96 3.08 -8.19
CA ARG A 175 3.85 2.13 -8.15
C ARG A 175 4.17 0.96 -7.22
N LEU A 176 3.12 0.28 -6.75
CA LEU A 176 3.26 -1.04 -6.15
C LEU A 176 3.72 -2.03 -7.23
N LEU A 177 4.48 -3.04 -6.83
CA LEU A 177 4.94 -4.07 -7.76
C LEU A 177 3.80 -5.04 -8.09
N PRO A 178 3.65 -5.41 -9.37
CA PRO A 178 2.79 -6.52 -9.75
C PRO A 178 3.23 -7.83 -9.07
N PRO A 179 2.30 -8.75 -8.76
CA PRO A 179 2.62 -9.99 -8.07
C PRO A 179 3.74 -10.81 -8.73
N ALA A 180 3.76 -10.92 -10.06
CA ALA A 180 4.80 -11.65 -10.80
C ALA A 180 6.20 -11.02 -10.62
N THR A 181 6.29 -9.69 -10.70
CA THR A 181 7.54 -8.94 -10.48
C THR A 181 8.03 -9.09 -9.04
N MET A 182 7.09 -9.01 -8.07
CA MET A 182 7.40 -9.21 -6.66
C MET A 182 7.87 -10.64 -6.39
N ARG A 183 7.21 -11.66 -6.98
CA ARG A 183 7.63 -13.07 -6.87
C ARG A 183 9.07 -13.26 -7.36
N GLY A 184 9.43 -12.65 -8.51
CA GLY A 184 10.79 -12.70 -9.04
C GLY A 184 11.82 -12.03 -8.11
N LEU A 185 11.45 -10.89 -7.50
CA LEU A 185 12.31 -10.21 -6.52
C LEU A 185 12.55 -11.08 -5.28
N LEU A 186 11.48 -11.61 -4.67
CA LEU A 186 11.55 -12.44 -3.47
C LEU A 186 12.34 -13.72 -3.71
N GLY A 187 12.13 -14.40 -4.86
CA GLY A 187 12.85 -15.62 -5.23
C GLY A 187 14.36 -15.40 -5.33
N ARG A 188 14.80 -14.36 -6.04
CA ARG A 188 16.22 -14.00 -6.13
C ARG A 188 16.86 -13.74 -4.77
N ILE A 189 16.11 -13.11 -3.85
CA ILE A 189 16.61 -12.83 -2.50
C ILE A 189 16.71 -14.11 -1.69
N CYS A 190 15.73 -15.03 -1.77
CA CYS A 190 15.81 -16.33 -1.11
C CYS A 190 17.01 -17.16 -1.60
N GLU A 191 17.28 -17.14 -2.92
CA GLU A 191 18.47 -17.77 -3.50
C GLU A 191 19.77 -17.18 -2.95
N GLN A 192 19.85 -15.85 -2.81
CA GLN A 192 21.02 -15.16 -2.25
C GLN A 192 21.20 -15.39 -0.75
N GLU A 193 20.10 -15.60 -0.01
CA GLU A 193 20.13 -15.99 1.41
C GLU A 193 20.33 -17.50 1.61
N HIS A 194 20.36 -18.29 0.53
CA HIS A 194 20.52 -19.74 0.55
C HIS A 194 19.45 -20.46 1.39
N VAL A 195 18.21 -19.96 1.39
CA VAL A 195 17.09 -20.56 2.11
C VAL A 195 16.06 -21.08 1.12
N ALA A 196 15.72 -22.36 1.25
CA ALA A 196 14.64 -22.96 0.47
C ALA A 196 13.29 -22.42 0.96
N VAL A 197 12.42 -22.03 0.03
CA VAL A 197 11.09 -21.51 0.32
C VAL A 197 10.10 -22.20 -0.61
N GLU A 198 9.07 -22.85 -0.04
CA GLU A 198 8.01 -23.47 -0.83
C GLU A 198 7.32 -22.44 -1.72
N GLU A 199 6.97 -22.84 -2.94
CA GLU A 199 6.34 -21.96 -3.94
C GLU A 199 5.04 -21.33 -3.42
N ALA A 200 4.26 -22.07 -2.65
CA ALA A 200 3.01 -21.62 -2.06
C ALA A 200 3.17 -20.54 -0.98
N VAL A 201 4.38 -20.31 -0.47
CA VAL A 201 4.68 -19.24 0.52
C VAL A 201 4.71 -17.86 -0.12
N TYR A 202 5.21 -17.75 -1.36
CA TYR A 202 5.35 -16.44 -2.02
C TYR A 202 4.04 -15.66 -2.15
N PRO A 203 2.91 -16.28 -2.55
CA PRO A 203 1.62 -15.59 -2.55
C PRO A 203 1.22 -15.03 -1.18
N LEU A 204 1.52 -15.74 -0.08
CA LEU A 204 1.25 -15.26 1.27
C LEU A 204 2.06 -14.01 1.61
N VAL A 205 3.37 -14.01 1.28
CA VAL A 205 4.26 -12.86 1.49
C VAL A 205 3.83 -11.65 0.66
N ILE A 206 3.50 -11.87 -0.62
CA ILE A 206 3.04 -10.82 -1.54
C ILE A 206 1.74 -10.19 -1.06
N ARG A 207 0.79 -11.01 -0.61
CA ARG A 207 -0.48 -10.57 -0.06
C ARG A 207 -0.27 -9.77 1.23
N ALA A 208 0.52 -10.28 2.16
CA ALA A 208 0.84 -9.60 3.43
C ALA A 208 1.58 -8.28 3.22
N GLY A 209 2.45 -8.20 2.20
CA GLY A 209 3.21 -7.00 1.83
C GLY A 209 2.44 -6.00 0.96
N GLY A 210 1.23 -6.36 0.47
CA GLY A 210 0.34 -5.49 -0.30
C GLY A 210 0.99 -4.88 -1.55
N GLY A 211 1.95 -5.56 -2.18
CA GLY A 211 2.68 -5.06 -3.35
C GLY A 211 3.81 -4.07 -3.05
N SER A 212 4.07 -3.78 -1.76
CA SER A 212 5.18 -2.96 -1.30
C SER A 212 6.46 -3.80 -1.16
N PRO A 213 7.55 -3.53 -1.91
CA PRO A 213 8.81 -4.27 -1.76
C PRO A 213 9.36 -4.28 -0.33
N ARG A 214 9.30 -3.12 0.34
CA ARG A 214 9.79 -2.99 1.71
C ARG A 214 9.02 -3.87 2.68
N ASP A 215 7.69 -3.84 2.59
CA ASP A 215 6.83 -4.55 3.54
C ASP A 215 6.86 -6.05 3.24
N SER A 216 6.87 -6.46 1.96
CA SER A 216 7.07 -7.85 1.54
C SER A 216 8.42 -8.42 2.02
N LEU A 217 9.51 -7.63 1.92
CA LEU A 217 10.82 -8.03 2.44
C LEU A 217 10.84 -8.11 3.96
N SER A 218 10.09 -7.27 4.68
CA SER A 218 9.97 -7.36 6.14
C SER A 218 9.23 -8.63 6.56
N VAL A 219 8.17 -9.00 5.82
CA VAL A 219 7.43 -10.25 6.03
C VAL A 219 8.32 -11.46 5.73
N LEU A 220 9.03 -11.43 4.59
CA LEU A 220 9.97 -12.49 4.23
C LEU A 220 11.08 -12.65 5.28
N ASP A 221 11.65 -11.56 5.78
CA ASP A 221 12.68 -11.57 6.83
C ASP A 221 12.20 -12.28 8.10
N GLN A 222 10.96 -12.02 8.50
CA GLN A 222 10.33 -12.72 9.63
C GLN A 222 10.21 -14.24 9.37
N LEU A 223 9.83 -14.63 8.16
CA LEU A 223 9.71 -16.04 7.79
C LEU A 223 11.06 -16.73 7.73
N LEU A 224 12.09 -16.08 7.15
CA LEU A 224 13.45 -16.63 7.08
C LEU A 224 14.07 -16.76 8.46
N ALA A 225 13.84 -15.81 9.37
CA ALA A 225 14.28 -15.92 10.77
C ALA A 225 13.65 -17.12 11.50
N GLY A 226 12.46 -17.54 11.09
CA GLY A 226 11.77 -18.73 11.59
C GLY A 226 12.02 -20.01 10.78
N ALA A 227 12.89 -20.00 9.76
CA ALA A 227 13.15 -21.16 8.91
C ALA A 227 13.79 -22.32 9.70
N GLY A 228 13.37 -23.56 9.39
CA GLY A 228 13.98 -24.79 9.89
C GLY A 228 15.03 -25.34 8.91
N GLU A 229 15.48 -26.57 9.15
CA GLU A 229 16.40 -27.28 8.25
C GLU A 229 15.77 -27.50 6.85
N GLU A 230 14.46 -27.64 6.78
CA GLU A 230 13.67 -27.78 5.52
C GLU A 230 13.41 -26.41 4.84
N GLY A 231 13.88 -25.31 5.40
CA GLY A 231 13.57 -23.97 4.94
C GLY A 231 12.22 -23.45 5.45
N VAL A 232 11.55 -22.64 4.63
CA VAL A 232 10.22 -22.06 4.94
C VAL A 232 9.14 -22.86 4.23
N THR A 233 8.41 -23.66 5.00
CA THR A 233 7.24 -24.40 4.51
C THR A 233 5.97 -23.57 4.57
N TYR A 234 4.98 -23.88 3.73
CA TYR A 234 3.67 -23.20 3.73
C TYR A 234 2.99 -23.23 5.10
N ARG A 235 2.98 -24.40 5.75
CA ARG A 235 2.37 -24.56 7.09
C ARG A 235 3.02 -23.62 8.12
N ARG A 236 4.36 -23.50 8.09
CA ARG A 236 5.09 -22.63 9.01
C ARG A 236 4.83 -21.15 8.70
N ALA A 237 4.76 -20.79 7.42
CA ALA A 237 4.43 -19.43 6.99
C ALA A 237 3.04 -19.00 7.45
N VAL A 238 2.03 -19.85 7.28
CA VAL A 238 0.65 -19.60 7.78
C VAL A 238 0.66 -19.34 9.28
N SER A 239 1.33 -20.20 10.06
CA SER A 239 1.42 -20.07 11.51
C SER A 239 2.12 -18.78 11.94
N LEU A 240 3.27 -18.42 11.33
CA LEU A 240 4.05 -17.23 11.68
C LEU A 240 3.38 -15.91 11.28
N LEU A 241 2.65 -15.91 10.19
CA LEU A 241 1.93 -14.73 9.71
C LEU A 241 0.56 -14.55 10.36
N GLY A 242 0.10 -15.52 11.15
CA GLY A 242 -1.23 -15.51 11.74
C GLY A 242 -2.34 -15.50 10.69
N VAL A 243 -2.05 -16.01 9.49
CA VAL A 243 -3.05 -16.18 8.42
C VAL A 243 -4.01 -17.28 8.84
N THR A 244 -5.29 -17.07 8.61
CA THR A 244 -6.29 -18.10 8.90
C THR A 244 -6.06 -19.35 8.04
N ASP A 245 -6.16 -20.51 8.64
CA ASP A 245 -6.07 -21.78 7.89
C ASP A 245 -7.09 -21.78 6.76
N VAL A 246 -6.63 -22.11 5.55
CA VAL A 246 -7.47 -22.19 4.35
C VAL A 246 -8.65 -23.13 4.57
N ALA A 247 -8.47 -24.20 5.35
CA ALA A 247 -9.55 -25.13 5.69
C ALA A 247 -10.69 -24.45 6.46
N LEU A 248 -10.39 -23.55 7.40
CA LEU A 248 -11.42 -22.81 8.14
C LEU A 248 -12.16 -21.80 7.25
N ILE A 249 -11.46 -21.19 6.29
CA ILE A 249 -12.09 -20.32 5.31
C ILE A 249 -13.01 -21.15 4.37
N ASP A 250 -12.54 -22.30 3.89
CA ASP A 250 -13.31 -23.19 3.04
C ASP A 250 -14.58 -23.71 3.76
N ASP A 251 -14.46 -24.09 5.04
CA ASP A 251 -15.60 -24.51 5.85
C ASP A 251 -16.64 -23.39 6.01
N ALA A 252 -16.19 -22.15 6.28
CA ALA A 252 -17.09 -21.01 6.40
C ALA A 252 -17.81 -20.69 5.08
N VAL A 253 -17.08 -20.72 3.94
CA VAL A 253 -17.67 -20.51 2.62
C VAL A 253 -18.67 -21.59 2.27
N THR A 254 -18.35 -22.85 2.56
CA THR A 254 -19.24 -24.00 2.32
C THR A 254 -20.50 -23.91 3.18
N ALA A 255 -20.36 -23.53 4.45
CA ALA A 255 -21.49 -23.31 5.34
C ALA A 255 -22.42 -22.18 4.85
N LEU A 256 -21.85 -21.08 4.34
CA LEU A 256 -22.62 -19.97 3.75
C LEU A 256 -23.30 -20.39 2.44
N ALA A 257 -22.65 -21.19 1.60
CA ALA A 257 -23.22 -21.75 0.37
C ALA A 257 -24.44 -22.62 0.68
N GLY A 258 -24.32 -23.50 1.69
CA GLY A 258 -25.39 -24.36 2.18
C GLY A 258 -26.43 -23.66 3.05
N ASN A 259 -26.23 -22.39 3.40
CA ASN A 259 -27.04 -21.65 4.39
C ASN A 259 -27.14 -22.37 5.74
N ASP A 260 -26.05 -23.04 6.13
CA ASP A 260 -25.93 -23.79 7.38
C ASP A 260 -25.34 -22.90 8.49
N GLY A 261 -26.22 -22.35 9.32
CA GLY A 261 -25.81 -21.49 10.44
C GLY A 261 -25.03 -22.26 11.50
N ALA A 262 -25.37 -23.51 11.78
CA ALA A 262 -24.68 -24.30 12.79
C ALA A 262 -23.23 -24.59 12.38
N ALA A 263 -23.00 -24.97 11.12
CA ALA A 263 -21.67 -25.17 10.59
C ALA A 263 -20.84 -23.86 10.58
N LEU A 264 -21.45 -22.73 10.17
CA LEU A 264 -20.77 -21.43 10.14
C LEU A 264 -20.32 -20.97 11.54
N PHE A 265 -21.23 -20.97 12.51
CA PHE A 265 -20.89 -20.56 13.89
C PHE A 265 -19.92 -21.55 14.56
N GLY A 266 -20.04 -22.85 14.28
CA GLY A 266 -19.05 -23.84 14.71
C GLY A 266 -17.66 -23.59 14.10
N THR A 267 -17.58 -23.08 12.88
CA THR A 267 -16.30 -22.68 12.27
C THR A 267 -15.74 -21.42 12.95
N ILE A 268 -16.58 -20.43 13.26
CA ILE A 268 -16.15 -19.24 14.02
C ILE A 268 -15.59 -19.64 15.38
N ASP A 269 -16.25 -20.57 16.09
CA ASP A 269 -15.74 -21.06 17.38
C ASP A 269 -14.36 -21.71 17.22
N ARG A 270 -14.17 -22.57 16.22
CA ARG A 270 -12.85 -23.17 15.93
C ARG A 270 -11.77 -22.12 15.61
N VAL A 271 -12.12 -21.06 14.88
CA VAL A 271 -11.22 -19.92 14.59
C VAL A 271 -10.78 -19.26 15.89
N MET A 272 -11.71 -19.03 16.84
CA MET A 272 -11.43 -18.44 18.14
C MET A 272 -10.61 -19.38 19.03
N GLU A 273 -10.93 -20.66 19.08
CA GLU A 273 -10.18 -21.68 19.83
C GLU A 273 -8.75 -21.85 19.32
N ALA A 274 -8.54 -21.70 18.01
CA ALA A 274 -7.22 -21.69 17.40
C ALA A 274 -6.42 -20.40 17.68
N GLY A 275 -7.03 -19.41 18.33
CA GLY A 275 -6.38 -18.13 18.69
C GLY A 275 -6.25 -17.14 17.54
N HIS A 276 -6.98 -17.32 16.45
CA HIS A 276 -6.98 -16.36 15.36
C HIS A 276 -7.74 -15.09 15.73
N ASP A 277 -7.28 -13.95 15.20
CA ASP A 277 -7.97 -12.67 15.35
C ASP A 277 -9.24 -12.61 14.49
N PRO A 278 -10.42 -12.27 15.07
CA PRO A 278 -11.70 -12.23 14.35
C PRO A 278 -11.68 -11.30 13.14
N ARG A 279 -10.99 -10.16 13.26
CA ARG A 279 -10.87 -9.19 12.18
C ARG A 279 -9.99 -9.73 11.06
N ARG A 280 -8.91 -10.45 11.41
CA ARG A 280 -8.05 -11.11 10.42
C ARG A 280 -8.82 -12.18 9.65
N PHE A 281 -9.59 -13.02 10.34
CA PHE A 281 -10.48 -14.00 9.70
C PHE A 281 -11.46 -13.31 8.73
N ALA A 282 -12.09 -12.20 9.14
CA ALA A 282 -12.99 -11.46 8.26
C ALA A 282 -12.28 -10.90 7.01
N VAL A 283 -11.02 -10.45 7.14
CA VAL A 283 -10.21 -10.02 5.98
C VAL A 283 -9.95 -11.19 5.05
N ASP A 284 -9.48 -12.34 5.57
CA ASP A 284 -9.15 -13.52 4.78
C ASP A 284 -10.41 -14.07 4.07
N LEU A 285 -11.58 -14.03 4.74
CA LEU A 285 -12.87 -14.42 4.16
C LEU A 285 -13.33 -13.45 3.06
N LEU A 286 -13.14 -12.13 3.23
CA LEU A 286 -13.43 -11.12 2.22
C LEU A 286 -12.54 -11.31 0.97
N GLU A 287 -11.25 -11.60 1.17
CA GLU A 287 -10.34 -11.91 0.08
C GLU A 287 -10.79 -13.16 -0.69
N ARG A 288 -11.26 -14.20 0.02
CA ARG A 288 -11.82 -15.38 -0.62
C ARG A 288 -13.05 -15.02 -1.47
N PHE A 289 -14.00 -14.24 -0.97
CA PHE A 289 -15.15 -13.80 -1.78
C PHE A 289 -14.75 -12.98 -2.99
N ARG A 290 -13.77 -12.08 -2.87
CA ARG A 290 -13.21 -11.36 -4.02
C ARG A 290 -12.68 -12.33 -5.08
N ASP A 291 -11.93 -13.35 -4.66
CA ASP A 291 -11.36 -14.33 -5.59
C ASP A 291 -12.46 -15.18 -6.26
N LEU A 292 -13.51 -15.58 -5.53
CA LEU A 292 -14.68 -16.28 -6.07
C LEU A 292 -15.45 -15.42 -7.08
N ILE A 293 -15.63 -14.12 -6.80
CA ILE A 293 -16.25 -13.16 -7.72
C ILE A 293 -15.42 -13.03 -9.00
N LEU A 294 -14.09 -12.97 -8.88
CA LEU A 294 -13.21 -12.90 -10.05
C LEU A 294 -13.26 -14.16 -10.90
N LEU A 295 -13.30 -15.35 -10.29
CA LEU A 295 -13.42 -16.61 -11.01
C LEU A 295 -14.74 -16.72 -11.79
N GLN A 296 -15.83 -16.14 -11.27
CA GLN A 296 -17.11 -16.09 -11.98
C GLN A 296 -17.14 -15.01 -13.08
N ALA A 297 -16.61 -13.84 -12.79
CA ALA A 297 -16.71 -12.69 -13.70
C ALA A 297 -15.69 -12.73 -14.84
N VAL A 298 -14.55 -13.41 -14.66
CA VAL A 298 -13.42 -13.41 -15.61
C VAL A 298 -13.01 -14.87 -15.91
N PRO A 299 -13.39 -15.43 -17.07
CA PRO A 299 -13.12 -16.82 -17.40
C PRO A 299 -11.65 -17.23 -17.33
N ASP A 300 -10.74 -16.32 -17.67
CA ASP A 300 -9.28 -16.47 -17.69
C ASP A 300 -8.58 -15.80 -16.49
N ALA A 301 -9.26 -15.67 -15.34
CA ALA A 301 -8.75 -15.02 -14.15
C ALA A 301 -7.44 -15.64 -13.64
N VAL A 302 -7.30 -16.96 -13.75
CA VAL A 302 -6.09 -17.69 -13.31
C VAL A 302 -4.93 -17.44 -14.26
N GLU A 303 -5.14 -17.53 -15.57
CA GLU A 303 -4.12 -17.28 -16.60
C GLU A 303 -3.62 -15.82 -16.55
N ARG A 304 -4.50 -14.88 -16.22
CA ARG A 304 -4.15 -13.47 -16.01
C ARG A 304 -3.47 -13.20 -14.67
N GLY A 305 -3.35 -14.19 -13.80
CA GLY A 305 -2.78 -14.02 -12.46
C GLY A 305 -3.63 -13.17 -11.51
N LEU A 306 -4.94 -13.02 -11.78
CA LEU A 306 -5.87 -12.29 -10.91
C LEU A 306 -6.22 -13.12 -9.66
N VAL A 307 -6.27 -14.44 -9.83
CA VAL A 307 -6.44 -15.43 -8.77
C VAL A 307 -5.31 -16.44 -8.89
N ALA A 308 -4.65 -16.76 -7.78
CA ALA A 308 -3.53 -17.68 -7.74
C ALA A 308 -3.72 -18.69 -6.60
N GLY A 309 -3.38 -19.95 -6.87
CA GLY A 309 -3.43 -21.04 -5.90
C GLY A 309 -3.06 -22.38 -6.53
N PRO A 310 -2.88 -23.43 -5.72
CA PRO A 310 -2.78 -24.81 -6.20
C PRO A 310 -4.05 -25.21 -6.98
N GLY A 311 -3.90 -26.13 -7.94
CA GLY A 311 -5.00 -26.52 -8.82
C GLY A 311 -6.24 -27.04 -8.09
N ASP A 312 -6.04 -27.88 -7.07
CA ASP A 312 -7.10 -28.43 -6.23
C ASP A 312 -7.86 -27.37 -5.41
N VAL A 313 -7.15 -26.32 -4.98
CA VAL A 313 -7.75 -25.16 -4.29
C VAL A 313 -8.58 -24.34 -5.29
N LEU A 314 -8.06 -24.10 -6.50
CA LEU A 314 -8.77 -23.36 -7.54
C LEU A 314 -10.05 -24.08 -8.00
N ASP A 315 -10.01 -25.40 -8.13
CA ASP A 315 -11.19 -26.20 -8.49
C ASP A 315 -12.27 -26.11 -7.41
N ARG A 316 -11.89 -26.23 -6.14
CA ARG A 316 -12.80 -26.03 -5.01
C ARG A 316 -13.39 -24.62 -4.98
N MET A 317 -12.57 -23.61 -5.27
CA MET A 317 -13.04 -22.23 -5.34
C MET A 317 -14.07 -22.02 -6.46
N ARG A 318 -13.92 -22.67 -7.62
CA ARG A 318 -14.92 -22.64 -8.69
C ARG A 318 -16.24 -23.27 -8.24
N GLU A 319 -16.18 -24.44 -7.61
CA GLU A 319 -17.37 -25.11 -7.04
C GLU A 319 -18.08 -24.23 -6.00
N GLN A 320 -17.31 -23.58 -5.11
CA GLN A 320 -17.84 -22.63 -4.13
C GLN A 320 -18.51 -21.42 -4.80
N ALA A 321 -17.89 -20.87 -5.84
CA ALA A 321 -18.41 -19.73 -6.57
C ALA A 321 -19.75 -20.08 -7.24
N ASP A 322 -19.83 -21.24 -7.91
CA ASP A 322 -21.05 -21.71 -8.57
C ASP A 322 -22.18 -22.00 -7.56
N SER A 323 -21.83 -22.53 -6.38
CA SER A 323 -22.82 -22.85 -5.35
C SER A 323 -23.44 -21.64 -4.69
N ILE A 324 -22.70 -20.55 -4.51
CA ILE A 324 -23.18 -19.30 -3.90
C ILE A 324 -23.88 -18.42 -4.92
N GLY A 325 -23.30 -18.28 -6.11
CA GLY A 325 -23.76 -17.40 -7.19
C GLY A 325 -23.37 -15.91 -7.01
N PRO A 326 -23.43 -15.12 -8.12
CA PRO A 326 -22.89 -13.77 -8.15
C PRO A 326 -23.59 -12.80 -7.20
N ALA A 327 -24.93 -12.86 -7.05
CA ALA A 327 -25.65 -11.98 -6.14
C ALA A 327 -25.33 -12.29 -4.67
N GLY A 328 -25.19 -13.59 -4.34
CA GLY A 328 -24.78 -14.03 -3.02
C GLY A 328 -23.39 -13.59 -2.66
N LEU A 329 -22.41 -13.80 -3.54
CA LEU A 329 -21.02 -13.43 -3.35
C LEU A 329 -20.84 -11.92 -3.17
N THR A 330 -21.48 -11.11 -4.03
CA THR A 330 -21.41 -9.64 -3.96
C THR A 330 -21.93 -9.15 -2.61
N ARG A 331 -23.11 -9.63 -2.19
CA ARG A 331 -23.69 -9.25 -0.91
C ARG A 331 -22.83 -9.67 0.28
N PHE A 332 -22.24 -10.87 0.25
CA PHE A 332 -21.35 -11.30 1.33
C PHE A 332 -20.10 -10.44 1.43
N ALA A 333 -19.51 -10.05 0.29
CA ALA A 333 -18.38 -9.16 0.23
C ALA A 333 -18.72 -7.76 0.77
N GLU A 334 -19.88 -7.21 0.42
CA GLU A 334 -20.37 -5.91 0.92
C GLU A 334 -20.55 -5.92 2.44
N LEU A 335 -21.22 -6.94 2.98
CA LEU A 335 -21.46 -7.06 4.42
C LEU A 335 -20.16 -7.22 5.22
N LEU A 336 -19.18 -8.00 4.70
CA LEU A 336 -17.88 -8.12 5.34
C LEU A 336 -17.08 -6.81 5.27
N HIS A 337 -17.12 -6.12 4.14
CA HIS A 337 -16.43 -4.84 3.98
C HIS A 337 -16.96 -3.79 4.96
N GLU A 338 -18.28 -3.67 5.10
CA GLU A 338 -18.94 -2.81 6.07
C GLU A 338 -18.54 -3.20 7.50
N GLY A 339 -18.65 -4.50 7.85
CA GLY A 339 -18.32 -5.01 9.18
C GLY A 339 -16.85 -4.84 9.56
N LEU A 340 -15.92 -4.92 8.61
CA LEU A 340 -14.50 -4.67 8.83
C LEU A 340 -14.23 -3.21 9.24
N GLY A 341 -15.02 -2.26 8.73
CA GLY A 341 -15.00 -0.87 9.17
C GLY A 341 -15.39 -0.73 10.63
N GLU A 342 -16.47 -1.40 11.04
CA GLU A 342 -16.99 -1.40 12.41
C GLU A 342 -16.05 -2.13 13.40
N MET A 343 -15.34 -3.18 12.94
CA MET A 343 -14.37 -3.90 13.78
C MET A 343 -13.10 -3.10 14.09
N ARG A 344 -12.85 -1.98 13.44
CA ARG A 344 -11.64 -1.17 13.67
C ARG A 344 -11.72 -0.47 15.04
N GLY A 345 -10.92 -0.94 16.00
CA GLY A 345 -10.89 -0.39 17.36
C GLY A 345 -12.07 -0.82 18.24
N ALA A 346 -12.85 -1.80 17.79
CA ALA A 346 -13.96 -2.34 18.57
C ALA A 346 -13.47 -3.13 19.79
N THR A 347 -14.19 -2.98 20.92
CA THR A 347 -13.91 -3.71 22.16
C THR A 347 -14.25 -5.20 22.06
N ALA A 348 -15.19 -5.57 21.18
CA ALA A 348 -15.65 -6.94 20.99
C ALA A 348 -15.71 -7.35 19.51
N PRO A 349 -14.56 -7.52 18.83
CA PRO A 349 -14.52 -7.83 17.40
C PRO A 349 -15.16 -9.19 17.05
N ARG A 350 -15.14 -10.16 17.98
CA ARG A 350 -15.82 -11.45 17.82
C ARG A 350 -17.33 -11.26 17.66
N LEU A 351 -17.96 -10.49 18.53
CA LEU A 351 -19.40 -10.23 18.47
C LEU A 351 -19.81 -9.59 17.13
N LEU A 352 -19.01 -8.63 16.65
CA LEU A 352 -19.28 -7.99 15.36
C LEU A 352 -19.15 -8.99 14.21
N LEU A 353 -18.15 -9.88 14.23
CA LEU A 353 -18.02 -10.96 13.26
C LEU A 353 -19.26 -11.86 13.24
N GLU A 354 -19.72 -12.30 14.42
CA GLU A 354 -20.91 -13.14 14.57
C GLU A 354 -22.17 -12.44 14.02
N VAL A 355 -22.34 -11.13 14.28
CA VAL A 355 -23.45 -10.34 13.73
C VAL A 355 -23.38 -10.25 12.21
N VAL A 356 -22.20 -10.00 11.63
CA VAL A 356 -22.02 -9.96 10.16
C VAL A 356 -22.34 -11.31 9.55
N CYS A 357 -21.87 -12.40 10.14
CA CYS A 357 -22.16 -13.75 9.69
C CYS A 357 -23.66 -14.08 9.77
N ALA A 358 -24.34 -13.66 10.84
CA ALA A 358 -25.80 -13.80 10.95
C ALA A 358 -26.54 -13.00 9.85
N ARG A 359 -26.10 -11.76 9.56
CA ARG A 359 -26.67 -10.95 8.46
C ARG A 359 -26.47 -11.62 7.09
N MET A 360 -25.35 -12.32 6.85
CA MET A 360 -25.12 -13.07 5.62
C MET A 360 -26.10 -14.25 5.46
N LEU A 361 -26.39 -14.97 6.55
CA LEU A 361 -27.32 -16.11 6.56
C LEU A 361 -28.78 -15.69 6.39
N LEU A 362 -29.16 -14.49 6.81
CA LEU A 362 -30.53 -14.02 6.92
C LEU A 362 -30.90 -12.93 5.89
N PRO A 363 -30.89 -13.22 4.57
CA PRO A 363 -31.23 -12.22 3.56
C PRO A 363 -32.70 -11.75 3.65
N ALA A 364 -33.57 -12.52 4.30
CA ALA A 364 -34.97 -12.18 4.47
C ALA A 364 -35.23 -11.01 5.44
N VAL A 365 -34.26 -10.71 6.31
CA VAL A 365 -34.35 -9.61 7.30
C VAL A 365 -33.93 -8.26 6.73
N SER A 366 -33.30 -8.25 5.54
CA SER A 366 -32.81 -7.03 4.89
C SER A 366 -33.72 -6.64 3.72
N ASP A 367 -34.10 -5.36 3.67
CA ASP A 367 -34.86 -4.78 2.54
C ASP A 367 -33.95 -4.27 1.41
N SER A 368 -32.63 -4.54 1.47
CA SER A 368 -31.69 -4.12 0.44
C SER A 368 -31.96 -4.83 -0.90
N GLU A 369 -31.64 -4.16 -1.99
CA GLU A 369 -31.76 -4.70 -3.35
C GLU A 369 -30.90 -5.98 -3.49
N ALA A 370 -29.66 -5.97 -2.97
CA ALA A 370 -28.76 -7.10 -2.97
C ALA A 370 -29.34 -8.34 -2.24
N ALA A 371 -30.03 -8.13 -1.11
CA ALA A 371 -30.71 -9.22 -0.40
C ALA A 371 -31.90 -9.79 -1.21
N THR A 372 -32.60 -8.92 -1.94
CA THR A 372 -33.72 -9.34 -2.81
C THR A 372 -33.20 -10.15 -3.99
N LEU A 373 -32.14 -9.71 -4.64
CA LEU A 373 -31.48 -10.43 -5.73
C LEU A 373 -30.95 -11.80 -5.27
N GLN A 374 -30.31 -11.86 -4.11
CA GLN A 374 -29.85 -13.13 -3.54
C GLN A 374 -31.02 -14.11 -3.27
N ARG A 375 -32.15 -13.62 -2.77
CA ARG A 375 -33.35 -14.45 -2.57
C ARG A 375 -33.90 -14.98 -3.89
N LEU A 376 -33.96 -14.12 -4.92
CA LEU A 376 -34.42 -14.50 -6.26
C LEU A 376 -33.50 -15.56 -6.86
N GLU A 377 -32.20 -15.34 -6.83
CA GLU A 377 -31.21 -16.29 -7.33
C GLU A 377 -31.25 -17.65 -6.61
N ARG A 378 -31.50 -17.68 -5.30
CA ARG A 378 -31.74 -18.92 -4.56
C ARG A 378 -33.00 -19.65 -5.02
N LEU A 379 -34.09 -18.91 -5.26
CA LEU A 379 -35.34 -19.50 -5.77
C LEU A 379 -35.16 -20.06 -7.18
N GLU A 380 -34.49 -19.35 -8.07
CA GLU A 380 -34.20 -19.81 -9.43
C GLU A 380 -33.38 -21.10 -9.41
N ARG A 381 -32.34 -21.20 -8.59
CA ARG A 381 -31.54 -22.43 -8.42
C ARG A 381 -32.36 -23.58 -7.82
N SER A 382 -33.22 -23.29 -6.85
CA SER A 382 -34.11 -24.30 -6.25
C SER A 382 -35.10 -24.87 -7.28
N VAL A 383 -35.64 -24.03 -8.15
CA VAL A 383 -36.52 -24.43 -9.25
C VAL A 383 -35.76 -25.23 -10.31
N ALA A 384 -34.54 -24.79 -10.68
CA ALA A 384 -33.70 -25.44 -11.67
C ALA A 384 -33.23 -26.84 -11.21
N SER A 385 -33.00 -27.04 -9.91
CA SER A 385 -32.60 -28.32 -9.31
C SER A 385 -33.77 -29.30 -9.08
N GLY A 386 -34.99 -28.94 -9.51
CA GLY A 386 -36.18 -29.81 -9.36
C GLY A 386 -36.70 -29.91 -7.93
N GLY A 387 -36.28 -29.06 -7.05
CA GLY A 387 -36.76 -28.97 -5.67
C GLY A 387 -38.22 -28.48 -5.67
N ALA A 388 -39.15 -29.37 -5.27
CA ALA A 388 -40.51 -28.96 -4.98
C ALA A 388 -40.46 -27.83 -3.93
N LEU A 389 -41.09 -26.68 -4.26
CA LEU A 389 -41.27 -25.59 -3.29
C LEU A 389 -41.95 -26.20 -2.04
N ALA A 390 -41.18 -26.45 -0.99
CA ALA A 390 -41.73 -26.83 0.29
C ALA A 390 -42.70 -25.73 0.70
N ALA A 391 -43.96 -26.03 0.71
CA ALA A 391 -44.98 -25.13 1.19
C ALA A 391 -44.63 -24.73 2.61
N VAL A 392 -44.36 -23.44 2.83
CA VAL A 392 -44.17 -22.87 4.16
C VAL A 392 -45.40 -23.28 5.00
N PRO A 393 -45.26 -24.01 6.13
CA PRO A 393 -46.38 -24.29 6.97
C PRO A 393 -46.91 -22.98 7.54
N VAL A 394 -48.12 -22.63 7.09
CA VAL A 394 -48.88 -21.53 7.71
C VAL A 394 -49.24 -22.00 9.12
N PRO A 395 -48.88 -21.32 10.20
CA PRO A 395 -49.29 -21.68 11.53
C PRO A 395 -50.82 -21.68 11.59
N ALA A 396 -51.40 -22.86 11.87
CA ALA A 396 -52.83 -23.02 12.09
C ALA A 396 -53.23 -22.22 13.35
N GLY A 397 -53.97 -21.16 13.16
CA GLY A 397 -54.67 -20.47 14.25
C GLY A 397 -55.74 -21.39 14.88
N PRO A 398 -56.12 -21.15 16.13
CA PRO A 398 -56.99 -22.05 16.87
C PRO A 398 -58.36 -22.17 16.21
N ALA A 399 -58.81 -23.42 16.09
CA ALA A 399 -60.12 -23.81 15.56
C ALA A 399 -61.24 -23.25 16.44
N VAL A 400 -62.07 -22.42 15.87
CA VAL A 400 -63.39 -22.10 16.48
C VAL A 400 -64.42 -22.92 15.75
N GLU A 401 -65.00 -23.83 16.47
CA GLU A 401 -66.14 -24.68 16.12
C GLU A 401 -67.38 -23.82 15.94
N SER A 402 -68.00 -23.72 14.77
CA SER A 402 -69.35 -23.24 14.59
C SER A 402 -70.04 -23.95 13.43
N ALA A 403 -71.20 -24.44 13.76
CA ALA A 403 -72.09 -25.30 12.99
C ALA A 403 -72.80 -24.62 11.79
N ALA A 404 -72.92 -25.43 10.75
CA ALA A 404 -74.09 -25.62 9.85
C ALA A 404 -74.44 -24.57 8.77
N ALA A 405 -74.49 -25.08 7.61
CA ALA A 405 -75.45 -25.19 6.50
C ALA A 405 -74.99 -24.63 5.15
N PRO A 406 -75.33 -25.27 4.03
CA PRO A 406 -74.65 -25.13 2.75
C PRO A 406 -75.24 -23.98 1.89
N VAL A 407 -74.38 -23.12 1.42
CA VAL A 407 -74.72 -22.14 0.38
C VAL A 407 -73.68 -22.21 -0.75
N ALA A 408 -74.20 -22.20 -1.98
CA ALA A 408 -73.55 -22.43 -3.26
C ALA A 408 -72.28 -21.62 -3.50
N ARG A 409 -71.24 -22.28 -4.04
CA ARG A 409 -69.98 -21.67 -4.50
C ARG A 409 -70.16 -20.86 -5.77
N PRO A 410 -69.73 -19.57 -5.84
CA PRO A 410 -69.44 -18.91 -7.11
C PRO A 410 -68.03 -19.23 -7.60
N SER A 411 -67.88 -19.34 -8.91
CA SER A 411 -66.68 -19.80 -9.62
C SER A 411 -65.50 -18.83 -9.45
N ALA A 412 -64.29 -19.41 -9.42
CA ALA A 412 -63.01 -18.81 -9.11
C ALA A 412 -62.48 -17.74 -10.11
N GLY A 413 -63.30 -17.18 -10.99
CA GLY A 413 -62.90 -16.23 -12.03
C GLY A 413 -63.06 -14.74 -11.71
N ASP A 414 -63.77 -14.39 -10.63
CA ASP A 414 -64.24 -13.01 -10.43
C ASP A 414 -63.50 -12.22 -9.30
N LEU A 415 -62.66 -12.88 -8.51
CA LEU A 415 -61.98 -12.27 -7.38
C LEU A 415 -60.60 -11.64 -7.73
N SER A 416 -59.99 -12.11 -8.82
CA SER A 416 -58.70 -11.51 -9.27
C SER A 416 -58.84 -10.19 -10.02
N ARG A 417 -60.01 -9.95 -10.67
CA ARG A 417 -60.29 -8.67 -11.35
C ARG A 417 -60.67 -7.55 -10.41
N ARG A 418 -61.27 -7.82 -9.25
CA ARG A 418 -61.64 -6.77 -8.27
C ARG A 418 -60.46 -6.26 -7.49
N ARG A 419 -59.46 -7.05 -7.13
CA ARG A 419 -58.25 -6.61 -6.43
C ARG A 419 -57.35 -5.73 -7.31
N GLY A 420 -57.25 -6.04 -8.60
CA GLY A 420 -56.45 -5.20 -9.53
C GLY A 420 -57.06 -3.81 -9.78
N ALA A 421 -58.39 -3.68 -9.73
CA ALA A 421 -59.09 -2.40 -9.93
C ALA A 421 -58.98 -1.49 -8.69
N GLU A 422 -59.02 -2.03 -7.49
CA GLU A 422 -58.85 -1.25 -6.24
C GLU A 422 -57.43 -0.72 -6.05
N VAL A 423 -56.41 -1.51 -6.40
CA VAL A 423 -54.99 -1.07 -6.32
C VAL A 423 -54.70 0.02 -7.37
N LEU A 424 -55.30 -0.08 -8.58
CA LEU A 424 -55.17 0.96 -9.61
C LEU A 424 -55.92 2.26 -9.26
N ALA A 425 -57.03 2.16 -8.52
CA ALA A 425 -57.74 3.32 -8.02
C ALA A 425 -57.00 4.04 -6.88
N ALA A 426 -56.34 3.29 -5.98
CA ALA A 426 -55.53 3.83 -4.89
C ALA A 426 -54.29 4.55 -5.41
N VAL A 427 -53.60 4.00 -6.43
CA VAL A 427 -52.44 4.64 -7.07
C VAL A 427 -52.81 5.90 -7.86
N ARG A 428 -54.03 5.98 -8.44
CA ARG A 428 -54.51 7.21 -9.10
C ARG A 428 -54.92 8.30 -8.13
N GLN A 429 -55.35 7.97 -6.93
CA GLN A 429 -55.67 8.96 -5.89
C GLN A 429 -54.45 9.55 -5.20
N SER A 430 -53.33 8.83 -5.15
CA SER A 430 -52.07 9.33 -4.58
C SER A 430 -51.30 10.29 -5.50
N LYS A 431 -51.56 10.26 -6.83
CA LYS A 431 -50.92 11.13 -7.83
C LYS A 431 -51.63 12.45 -8.11
N GLY A 432 -52.75 12.75 -7.43
CA GLY A 432 -53.61 13.92 -7.70
C GLY A 432 -53.54 15.03 -6.65
N LYS A 433 -52.59 14.99 -5.69
CA LYS A 433 -52.58 15.98 -4.59
C LYS A 433 -51.41 16.97 -4.60
N ASP A 434 -50.59 16.96 -5.62
CA ASP A 434 -49.50 17.96 -5.72
C ASP A 434 -49.54 18.66 -7.07
N ALA A 435 -50.51 19.58 -7.24
CA ALA A 435 -50.43 20.63 -8.23
C ALA A 435 -51.53 21.67 -7.97
N ALA A 436 -51.19 22.82 -7.45
CA ALA A 436 -51.90 24.07 -7.68
C ALA A 436 -51.04 25.29 -7.33
N PRO A 437 -51.26 26.43 -7.98
CA PRO A 437 -50.25 27.33 -8.52
C PRO A 437 -50.07 28.60 -7.69
N GLY A 438 -48.94 29.29 -7.93
CA GLY A 438 -48.69 30.62 -7.40
C GLY A 438 -49.57 31.71 -8.05
N PRO A 439 -49.55 32.88 -7.49
CA PRO A 439 -48.85 33.98 -8.14
C PRO A 439 -48.21 35.04 -7.20
N ALA A 440 -47.13 35.58 -7.71
CA ALA A 440 -46.63 36.96 -7.73
C ALA A 440 -46.85 37.93 -6.57
N SER A 441 -45.74 38.53 -6.20
CA SER A 441 -45.39 39.96 -6.12
C SER A 441 -45.25 40.59 -4.72
N SER A 442 -44.08 41.19 -4.61
CA SER A 442 -43.71 42.49 -4.01
C SER A 442 -43.59 42.63 -2.49
N GLY A 443 -42.37 43.05 -2.09
CA GLY A 443 -42.27 44.15 -1.13
C GLY A 443 -41.51 43.87 0.17
N ALA A 444 -40.28 44.32 0.16
CA ALA A 444 -39.62 45.14 1.17
C ALA A 444 -39.55 44.71 2.65
N GLY A 445 -38.32 44.57 3.13
CA GLY A 445 -37.80 45.17 4.35
C GLY A 445 -37.76 44.37 5.64
N PRO A 446 -36.79 44.65 6.46
CA PRO A 446 -36.28 43.72 7.47
C PRO A 446 -36.82 43.98 8.88
N VAL A 447 -36.97 42.96 9.70
CA VAL A 447 -37.07 43.13 11.16
C VAL A 447 -36.47 41.91 11.90
N SER A 448 -35.40 42.19 12.60
CA SER A 448 -34.99 41.83 13.96
C SER A 448 -35.49 40.58 14.64
N SER A 449 -34.52 39.90 15.24
CA SER A 449 -34.54 38.86 16.30
C SER A 449 -35.49 39.17 17.46
N PRO A 450 -35.81 38.16 18.27
CA PRO A 450 -35.22 38.22 19.62
C PRO A 450 -34.67 36.90 20.16
N VAL A 451 -33.56 37.09 20.82
CA VAL A 451 -32.91 36.29 21.85
C VAL A 451 -33.90 36.01 23.00
N ARG A 452 -33.89 34.80 23.50
CA ARG A 452 -34.45 34.50 24.82
C ARG A 452 -33.37 33.91 25.71
N ASP A 453 -32.95 34.73 26.65
CA ASP A 453 -32.15 34.45 27.84
C ASP A 453 -32.86 33.46 28.75
N LEU A 454 -32.08 32.60 29.40
CA LEU A 454 -32.40 32.01 30.69
C LEU A 454 -31.17 32.05 31.61
N PRO A 455 -31.35 32.20 32.93
CA PRO A 455 -30.47 32.92 33.80
C PRO A 455 -29.44 32.06 34.57
N VAL A 456 -28.36 32.75 34.88
CA VAL A 456 -27.28 32.39 35.82
C VAL A 456 -27.74 32.63 37.24
N THR A 457 -27.50 31.66 38.14
CA THR A 457 -27.32 31.84 39.57
C THR A 457 -26.28 30.80 40.01
N GLY A 458 -25.22 31.03 40.74
CA GLY A 458 -24.79 32.08 41.65
C GLY A 458 -23.80 31.36 42.56
N ASP A 459 -22.57 31.88 42.64
CA ASP A 459 -21.56 31.52 43.64
C ASP A 459 -22.02 31.93 45.03
N PRO A 460 -21.48 31.36 46.15
CA PRO A 460 -20.41 32.09 46.80
C PRO A 460 -19.28 31.26 47.46
N ALA A 461 -18.16 31.94 47.56
CA ALA A 461 -16.96 31.65 48.31
C ALA A 461 -17.14 31.49 49.80
N VAL A 462 -16.28 30.72 50.49
CA VAL A 462 -15.68 31.03 51.80
C VAL A 462 -14.38 30.25 52.03
N LYS A 463 -13.34 30.97 52.26
CA LYS A 463 -12.13 30.93 53.10
C LYS A 463 -11.97 29.82 54.15
N GLY A 464 -10.70 29.41 54.34
CA GLY A 464 -10.19 28.99 55.65
C GLY A 464 -9.03 28.00 55.62
N ASP A 465 -7.79 28.48 55.74
CA ASP A 465 -6.63 27.81 56.35
C ASP A 465 -6.75 27.79 57.87
N PRO A 466 -5.92 27.12 58.70
CA PRO A 466 -4.60 26.53 58.52
C PRO A 466 -4.25 25.28 59.41
N ALA A 467 -3.05 24.71 59.15
CA ALA A 467 -2.08 24.12 60.08
C ALA A 467 -2.24 22.67 60.61
N GLY A 468 -1.13 21.93 60.44
CA GLY A 468 -0.80 20.81 61.36
C GLY A 468 0.16 19.75 60.83
N LYS A 469 1.46 19.99 60.91
CA LYS A 469 2.60 19.17 61.35
C LYS A 469 2.60 17.63 61.13
N GLY A 470 3.70 17.12 60.58
CA GLY A 470 4.23 15.79 60.86
C GLY A 470 5.09 15.16 59.77
N ASP A 471 6.38 15.45 59.78
CA ASP A 471 7.47 14.62 59.20
C ASP A 471 7.78 13.40 60.10
N PRO A 472 8.66 12.44 59.77
CA PRO A 472 9.69 12.38 58.73
C PRO A 472 10.01 10.97 58.14
N ALA A 473 11.04 10.96 57.26
CA ALA A 473 11.96 9.88 56.82
C ALA A 473 11.54 9.08 55.57
N GLY A 474 12.37 8.85 54.58
CA GLY A 474 13.76 9.03 54.34
C GLY A 474 14.17 8.41 53.00
N ALA A 475 15.30 8.83 52.50
CA ALA A 475 16.17 8.27 51.42
C ALA A 475 15.68 8.43 49.98
N GLY A 476 16.33 9.17 49.07
CA GLY A 476 17.72 9.25 48.69
C GLY A 476 17.75 9.15 47.17
N ALA A 477 17.81 10.25 46.44
CA ALA A 477 18.16 10.25 45.02
C ALA A 477 19.14 11.40 44.72
N ALA A 478 20.28 11.03 44.17
CA ALA A 478 21.39 11.90 43.85
C ALA A 478 21.09 12.78 42.63
N ALA A 479 21.34 14.07 42.79
CA ALA A 479 21.31 15.08 41.73
C ALA A 479 22.67 15.18 41.05
N LEU A 480 22.67 15.33 39.71
CA LEU A 480 23.81 15.70 38.87
C LEU A 480 23.97 17.24 38.84
N PRO A 481 25.21 17.77 38.82
CA PRO A 481 25.46 19.21 38.82
C PRO A 481 25.41 19.83 37.41
N PRO A 482 25.21 21.17 37.30
CA PRO A 482 25.12 21.89 36.02
C PRO A 482 26.53 22.27 35.46
N PRO A 483 26.61 22.65 34.17
CA PRO A 483 27.88 22.87 33.49
C PRO A 483 28.48 24.25 33.81
N VAL A 484 29.83 24.25 33.89
CA VAL A 484 30.68 25.38 34.17
C VAL A 484 30.91 26.20 32.90
N LYS A 485 30.73 27.52 33.00
CA LYS A 485 31.14 28.54 32.01
C LYS A 485 32.63 28.79 32.15
N HIS A 486 33.36 28.81 31.04
CA HIS A 486 34.72 29.41 30.95
C HIS A 486 34.68 30.61 30.04
N ASP A 487 35.02 31.75 30.59
CA ASP A 487 35.34 33.00 29.91
C ASP A 487 36.86 33.09 29.63
N PRO A 488 37.30 33.94 28.66
CA PRO A 488 38.60 33.88 28.03
C PRO A 488 39.63 34.75 28.72
N LEU A 489 40.90 34.34 28.69
CA LEU A 489 42.04 35.18 29.07
C LEU A 489 43.04 35.26 27.92
N THR A 490 43.25 36.52 27.54
CA THR A 490 44.31 37.14 26.77
C THR A 490 45.71 36.85 27.30
N HIS A 491 46.69 36.62 26.41
CA HIS A 491 48.04 37.22 26.49
C HIS A 491 48.85 36.93 25.22
N ASP A 492 49.27 37.98 24.58
CA ASP A 492 50.43 38.19 23.71
C ASP A 492 51.64 38.60 24.55
N PRO A 493 52.84 38.92 23.96
CA PRO A 493 53.84 38.11 23.23
C PRO A 493 55.24 38.21 23.90
N HIS A 494 56.26 37.52 23.41
CA HIS A 494 57.71 37.89 23.34
C HIS A 494 58.54 36.69 22.86
N ASP A 495 59.13 36.76 21.67
CA ASP A 495 60.50 37.22 21.30
C ASP A 495 61.66 36.22 21.65
N SER A 496 62.50 36.12 20.63
CA SER A 496 63.93 35.76 20.63
C SER A 496 64.38 34.44 20.00
N THR A 497 64.77 34.51 18.74
CA THR A 497 66.13 34.56 18.15
C THR A 497 66.96 33.27 18.14
N THR A 498 67.61 33.16 16.96
CA THR A 498 68.88 32.50 16.55
C THR A 498 68.75 30.99 16.19
N GLY A 499 69.27 30.54 15.09
CA GLY A 499 70.23 30.94 14.08
C GLY A 499 70.71 29.69 13.35
N GLY A 500 71.16 29.87 12.12
CA GLY A 500 72.22 29.08 11.50
C GLY A 500 71.81 28.20 10.31
N THR A 501 71.86 28.73 9.11
CA THR A 501 72.91 28.56 8.06
C THR A 501 73.05 27.23 7.38
N GLY A 502 73.06 27.26 6.04
CA GLY A 502 73.72 26.34 5.13
C GLY A 502 72.78 25.81 4.06
N ASP A 503 72.61 26.42 2.96
CA ASP A 503 73.40 26.66 1.75
C ASP A 503 73.45 25.41 0.85
N ALA A 504 73.14 25.68 -0.42
CA ALA A 504 73.56 25.09 -1.67
C ALA A 504 72.53 24.40 -2.55
N ARG A 505 72.10 25.14 -3.55
CA ARG A 505 71.89 24.70 -4.95
C ARG A 505 73.29 24.63 -5.58
N PRO A 506 73.50 24.15 -6.84
CA PRO A 506 72.59 23.84 -7.99
C PRO A 506 72.97 22.57 -8.73
N ASP A 507 72.24 22.19 -9.75
CA ASP A 507 72.66 22.06 -11.17
C ASP A 507 71.77 21.09 -11.94
N ASP A 508 71.13 21.67 -12.96
CA ASP A 508 70.75 21.00 -14.22
C ASP A 508 72.03 20.70 -15.06
N PRO A 509 72.06 19.75 -15.96
CA PRO A 509 71.64 20.09 -17.32
C PRO A 509 71.03 18.93 -18.20
N ALA A 510 70.35 19.44 -19.20
CA ALA A 510 69.82 18.92 -20.44
C ALA A 510 70.74 17.99 -21.26
N VAL A 511 70.10 17.55 -22.42
CA VAL A 511 70.64 17.01 -23.69
C VAL A 511 70.33 15.49 -23.85
N ASP A 512 69.82 15.00 -24.91
CA ASP A 512 69.36 15.34 -26.25
C ASP A 512 69.15 14.03 -27.02
N THR A 513 68.34 14.16 -28.09
CA THR A 513 68.39 13.36 -29.34
C THR A 513 67.93 11.89 -29.34
N GLY A 514 67.01 11.63 -30.16
CA GLY A 514 66.92 11.27 -31.55
C GLY A 514 66.15 9.98 -31.67
N GLY A 515 65.24 9.79 -32.51
CA GLY A 515 65.13 9.96 -33.90
C GLY A 515 64.42 8.76 -34.47
N SER A 516 63.54 9.05 -35.42
CA SER A 516 63.23 8.23 -36.59
C SER A 516 62.06 7.24 -36.56
N ALA A 517 60.99 7.69 -37.18
CA ALA A 517 60.14 6.85 -38.03
C ALA A 517 60.94 6.41 -39.31
N PRO A 518 60.48 5.44 -40.08
CA PRO A 518 59.41 5.68 -41.05
C PRO A 518 58.52 4.48 -41.46
N SER A 519 57.33 4.85 -41.90
CA SER A 519 56.70 4.60 -43.20
C SER A 519 56.42 3.18 -43.72
N GLY A 520 55.26 3.11 -44.26
CA GLY A 520 54.89 2.43 -45.49
C GLY A 520 53.96 1.25 -45.28
N GLY A 521 52.88 1.28 -45.86
CA GLY A 521 52.31 1.24 -47.17
C GLY A 521 51.09 0.36 -47.10
N ASP A 522 50.00 0.90 -47.46
CA ASP A 522 49.21 0.64 -48.65
C ASP A 522 48.70 -0.79 -48.89
N GLU A 523 47.43 -0.81 -49.01
CA GLU A 523 46.53 -0.95 -50.12
C GLU A 523 45.68 -2.22 -50.25
N HIS A 524 44.46 -1.94 -50.65
CA HIS A 524 43.50 -2.70 -51.46
C HIS A 524 42.49 -3.59 -50.71
N MET A 525 41.23 -3.12 -50.60
CA MET A 525 40.19 -3.00 -51.65
C MET A 525 39.54 -4.32 -52.06
N ARG A 526 38.19 -4.26 -52.08
CA ARG A 526 37.17 -5.01 -52.81
C ARG A 526 36.52 -6.17 -52.05
N ASP A 527 35.26 -6.06 -51.76
CA ASP A 527 34.05 -5.97 -52.61
C ASP A 527 33.42 -7.34 -52.87
N SER A 528 32.10 -7.35 -52.84
CA SER A 528 31.12 -8.31 -53.38
C SER A 528 30.49 -9.24 -52.35
N ALA A 529 29.27 -9.03 -51.98
CA ALA A 529 27.99 -9.14 -52.67
C ALA A 529 27.56 -10.57 -53.01
N ALA A 530 26.33 -10.82 -52.70
CA ALA A 530 25.35 -11.67 -53.37
C ALA A 530 25.08 -13.07 -52.78
N GLN A 531 23.89 -13.18 -52.21
CA GLN A 531 22.72 -13.89 -52.76
C GLN A 531 22.71 -15.43 -52.75
N ALA A 532 21.67 -15.89 -52.20
CA ALA A 532 20.60 -16.77 -52.70
C ALA A 532 20.50 -18.14 -52.02
N ALA A 533 19.41 -18.30 -51.37
CA ALA A 533 18.25 -19.16 -51.67
C ALA A 533 18.49 -20.69 -51.71
N SER A 534 17.67 -21.35 -50.99
CA SER A 534 16.72 -22.36 -51.40
C SER A 534 16.77 -23.70 -50.68
N THR A 535 15.60 -23.99 -50.19
CA THR A 535 14.87 -25.28 -50.26
C THR A 535 15.36 -26.50 -49.48
N GLY A 536 14.54 -26.94 -48.57
CA GLY A 536 13.77 -28.18 -48.80
C GLY A 536 14.16 -29.32 -47.89
N GLY A 537 13.17 -29.89 -47.24
CA GLY A 537 13.25 -31.29 -46.92
C GLY A 537 12.83 -31.70 -45.51
N VAL A 538 11.54 -31.93 -45.33
CA VAL A 538 10.99 -32.90 -44.37
C VAL A 538 11.31 -34.30 -44.85
N PRO A 539 11.58 -35.29 -43.97
CA PRO A 539 10.68 -36.44 -43.92
C PRO A 539 10.41 -36.97 -42.48
N ALA A 540 9.14 -37.18 -42.21
CA ALA A 540 8.37 -38.38 -41.86
C ALA A 540 8.97 -39.42 -40.90
N ALA A 541 8.11 -39.72 -39.94
CA ALA A 541 8.16 -40.83 -38.98
C ALA A 541 8.20 -42.23 -39.63
N PRO A 542 8.53 -43.26 -38.87
CA PRO A 542 7.58 -44.39 -38.83
C PRO A 542 7.17 -44.87 -37.42
N ARG A 543 5.96 -45.38 -37.43
CA ARG A 543 5.22 -46.16 -36.42
C ARG A 543 5.82 -47.54 -36.24
N ASP A 544 5.36 -48.12 -35.12
CA ASP A 544 4.99 -49.52 -34.85
C ASP A 544 5.88 -50.28 -33.85
N GLY A 545 5.16 -50.88 -32.88
CA GLY A 545 5.58 -52.06 -32.17
C GLY A 545 5.23 -52.13 -30.68
N GLN A 546 3.97 -52.37 -30.32
CA GLN A 546 3.61 -53.22 -29.17
C GLN A 546 3.67 -54.70 -29.63
N PRO A 547 3.73 -55.80 -28.75
CA PRO A 547 3.05 -55.94 -27.48
C PRO A 547 3.73 -56.82 -26.41
N ALA A 548 3.11 -56.79 -25.20
CA ALA A 548 2.72 -57.91 -24.31
C ALA A 548 3.76 -58.65 -23.43
N GLY A 549 3.45 -58.70 -22.16
CA GLY A 549 3.35 -59.92 -21.34
C GLY A 549 4.44 -60.15 -20.29
N ALA A 550 4.16 -59.89 -19.07
CA ALA A 550 4.03 -60.78 -17.92
C ALA A 550 3.73 -59.94 -16.66
#